data_3e137415ecf1a57c66084fc9b0fd8342
#
_entry.id   3e137415ecf1a57c66084fc9b0fd8342
#
_cell.length_a   1.000
_cell.length_b   1.000
_cell.length_c   1.000
_cell.angle_alpha   90.00
_cell.angle_beta   90.00
_cell.angle_gamma   90.00
#
_symmetry.space_group_name_H-M   'P 1'
#
loop_
_entity.id
_entity.type
_entity.pdbx_description
1 polymer ?
#
loop_
_entity_poly.entity_id
_entity_poly.type
_entity_poly.pdbx_seq_one_letter_code
_entity_poly.pdbx_strand_id
1 'polypeptide(L)'
;TSVLQVLDKVKARISTLKARVGDSVRFGTLDIIVHHCDKRPPEETPESAAFLDIAEIRPAQAAVPLFRGWMFASSPAISALEHPVYDVWVIDCRNDD
;
A
#
# COMPACT_ATOMS: atom_id res chain seq x y z
N THR A 1 -2.38 1.53 -11.91
CA THR A 1 -2.61 0.50 -10.88
C THR A 1 -1.38 0.34 -10.00
N SER A 2 -1.57 0.38 -8.71
CA SER A 2 -0.53 0.09 -7.73
C SER A 2 -0.58 -1.38 -7.35
N VAL A 3 0.58 -2.02 -7.27
CA VAL A 3 0.69 -3.39 -6.77
C VAL A 3 1.30 -3.32 -5.38
N LEU A 4 0.55 -3.81 -4.40
CA LEU A 4 0.91 -3.76 -3.00
C LEU A 4 1.05 -5.17 -2.45
N GLN A 5 1.87 -5.33 -1.42
CA GLN A 5 1.88 -6.57 -0.65
C GLN A 5 1.53 -6.26 0.79
N VAL A 6 0.78 -7.17 1.40
CA VAL A 6 0.39 -7.11 2.80
C VAL A 6 0.85 -8.40 3.47
N LEU A 7 1.60 -8.26 4.55
CA LEU A 7 1.97 -9.38 5.42
C LEU A 7 1.02 -9.40 6.61
N ASP A 8 0.30 -10.51 6.77
CA ASP A 8 -0.45 -10.80 7.98
C ASP A 8 0.49 -11.52 8.95
N LYS A 9 0.92 -10.83 9.98
CA LYS A 9 1.91 -11.35 10.92
C LYS A 9 1.36 -12.43 11.83
N VAL A 10 0.05 -12.44 12.06
CA VAL A 10 -0.59 -13.44 12.90
C VAL A 10 -0.66 -14.78 12.17
N LYS A 11 -1.01 -14.76 10.89
CA LYS A 11 -1.15 -15.95 10.05
C LYS A 11 0.12 -16.26 9.27
N ALA A 12 1.15 -15.40 9.34
CA ALA A 12 2.38 -15.52 8.57
C ALA A 12 2.10 -15.66 7.06
N ARG A 13 1.22 -14.82 6.53
CA ARG A 13 0.75 -14.94 5.17
C ARG A 13 0.95 -13.63 4.41
N ILE A 14 1.50 -13.72 3.19
CA ILE A 14 1.68 -12.58 2.30
C ILE A 14 0.60 -12.62 1.22
N SER A 15 -0.06 -11.49 1.00
CA SER A 15 -1.05 -11.32 -0.06
C SER A 15 -0.64 -10.18 -0.97
N THR A 16 -0.93 -10.31 -2.25
CA THR A 16 -0.68 -9.27 -3.23
C THR A 16 -2.01 -8.62 -3.60
N LEU A 17 -2.06 -7.29 -3.52
CA LEU A 17 -3.24 -6.51 -3.84
C LEU A 17 -2.96 -5.61 -5.02
N LYS A 18 -3.97 -5.41 -5.86
CA LYS A 18 -3.93 -4.43 -6.95
C LYS A 18 -4.97 -3.36 -6.67
N ALA A 19 -4.56 -2.11 -6.72
CA ALA A 19 -5.42 -0.99 -6.45
C ALA A 19 -5.21 0.10 -7.50
N ARG A 20 -6.29 0.53 -8.15
CA ARG A 20 -6.25 1.65 -9.06
C ARG A 20 -6.12 2.96 -8.30
N VAL A 21 -5.44 3.93 -8.90
CA VAL A 21 -5.39 5.29 -8.36
C VAL A 21 -6.82 5.83 -8.24
N GLY A 22 -7.15 6.35 -7.07
CA GLY A 22 -8.47 6.86 -6.75
C GLY A 22 -9.41 5.86 -6.12
N ASP A 23 -9.10 4.57 -6.18
CA ASP A 23 -9.94 3.52 -5.59
C ASP A 23 -9.46 3.16 -4.19
N SER A 24 -10.35 2.57 -3.42
CA SER A 24 -10.01 2.01 -2.11
C SER A 24 -10.04 0.48 -2.18
N VAL A 25 -9.12 -0.14 -1.44
CA VAL A 25 -9.04 -1.59 -1.30
C VAL A 25 -9.10 -1.94 0.17
N ARG A 26 -9.93 -2.89 0.52
CA ARG A 26 -10.05 -3.37 1.89
C ARG A 26 -9.27 -4.68 2.05
N PHE A 27 -8.46 -4.74 3.10
CA PHE A 27 -7.79 -5.97 3.50
C PHE A 27 -7.88 -6.12 5.02
N GLY A 28 -8.59 -7.14 5.48
CA GLY A 28 -8.87 -7.29 6.90
C GLY A 28 -9.56 -6.04 7.43
N THR A 29 -8.96 -5.41 8.44
CA THR A 29 -9.48 -4.15 9.01
C THR A 29 -8.89 -2.91 8.35
N LEU A 30 -8.01 -3.06 7.36
CA LEU A 30 -7.37 -1.94 6.70
C LEU A 30 -8.18 -1.47 5.50
N ASP A 31 -8.26 -0.16 5.34
CA ASP A 31 -8.80 0.50 4.16
C ASP A 31 -7.67 1.29 3.52
N ILE A 32 -7.32 0.95 2.27
CA ILE A 32 -6.15 1.50 1.59
C ILE A 32 -6.63 2.27 0.37
N ILE A 33 -6.26 3.55 0.31
CA ILE A 33 -6.57 4.41 -0.82
C ILE A 33 -5.26 4.80 -1.49
N VAL A 34 -5.17 4.56 -2.80
CA VAL A 34 -4.01 4.97 -3.60
C VAL A 34 -4.35 6.30 -4.26
N HIS A 35 -3.63 7.35 -3.91
CA HIS A 35 -3.82 8.68 -4.50
C HIS A 35 -2.96 8.89 -5.74
N HIS A 36 -1.74 8.37 -5.72
CA HIS A 36 -0.79 8.48 -6.84
C HIS A 36 0.03 7.21 -6.92
N CYS A 37 0.42 6.86 -8.14
CA CYS A 37 1.34 5.76 -8.39
C CYS A 37 2.21 6.12 -9.58
N ASP A 38 3.51 6.27 -9.34
CA ASP A 38 4.47 6.68 -10.36
C ASP A 38 5.57 5.64 -10.51
N LYS A 39 5.94 5.39 -11.76
CA LYS A 39 7.02 4.49 -12.11
C LYS A 39 8.00 5.23 -12.99
N ARG A 40 9.30 5.11 -12.69
CA ARG A 40 10.33 5.75 -13.52
C ARG A 40 10.35 5.17 -14.92
N PRO A 41 10.74 5.98 -15.93
CA PRO A 41 10.92 5.49 -17.30
C PRO A 41 11.93 4.33 -17.34
N PRO A 42 11.82 3.42 -18.33
CA PRO A 42 12.69 2.24 -18.41
C PRO A 42 14.18 2.55 -18.52
N GLU A 43 14.56 3.74 -19.03
CA GLU A 43 15.96 4.14 -19.18
C GLU A 43 16.59 4.64 -17.88
N GLU A 44 15.81 4.80 -16.82
CA GLU A 44 16.31 5.21 -15.51
C GLU A 44 16.41 4.02 -14.57
N THR A 45 17.08 4.22 -13.43
CA THR A 45 17.10 3.22 -12.36
C THR A 45 15.68 2.88 -11.96
N PRO A 46 15.30 1.59 -11.94
CA PRO A 46 13.94 1.21 -11.61
C PRO A 46 13.48 1.73 -10.24
N GLU A 47 12.33 2.36 -10.23
CA GLU A 47 11.69 2.81 -9.00
C GLU A 47 10.19 2.92 -9.23
N SER A 48 9.41 2.52 -8.24
CA SER A 48 7.99 2.75 -8.20
C SER A 48 7.66 3.41 -6.88
N ALA A 49 6.82 4.45 -6.92
CA ALA A 49 6.42 5.19 -5.74
C ALA A 49 4.90 5.35 -5.74
N ALA A 50 4.28 5.19 -4.58
CA ALA A 50 2.85 5.38 -4.44
C ALA A 50 2.55 6.26 -3.23
N PHE A 51 1.61 7.18 -3.39
CA PHE A 51 1.08 7.97 -2.28
C PHE A 51 -0.17 7.27 -1.78
N LEU A 52 -0.11 6.78 -0.54
CA LEU A 52 -1.17 5.98 0.06
C LEU A 52 -1.75 6.65 1.29
N ASP A 53 -3.01 6.34 1.53
CA ASP A 53 -3.72 6.72 2.75
C ASP A 53 -4.30 5.43 3.32
N ILE A 54 -3.85 5.03 4.51
CA ILE A 54 -4.25 3.77 5.13
C ILE A 54 -4.91 4.08 6.46
N ALA A 55 -6.11 3.54 6.66
CA ALA A 55 -6.86 3.67 7.89
C ALA A 55 -7.30 2.31 8.38
N GLU A 56 -7.49 2.20 9.69
CA GLU A 56 -8.10 1.03 10.29
C GLU A 56 -9.58 1.28 10.50
N ILE A 57 -10.40 0.38 10.00
CA ILE A 57 -11.85 0.46 10.12
C ILE A 57 -12.29 -0.53 11.19
N ARG A 58 -12.95 -0.02 12.22
CA ARG A 58 -13.48 -0.83 13.32
C ARG A 58 -14.99 -0.67 13.39
N PRO A 59 -15.74 -1.74 13.74
CA PRO A 59 -17.19 -1.65 13.88
C PRO A 59 -17.59 -0.60 14.92
N ALA A 60 -18.58 0.22 14.59
CA ALA A 60 -19.15 1.23 15.48
C ALA A 60 -18.15 2.29 15.97
N GLN A 61 -17.03 2.46 15.26
CA GLN A 61 -16.02 3.46 15.60
C GLN A 61 -15.62 4.23 14.35
N ALA A 62 -15.10 5.44 14.56
CA ALA A 62 -14.53 6.21 13.46
C ALA A 62 -13.28 5.54 12.94
N ALA A 63 -13.00 5.70 11.63
CA ALA A 63 -11.78 5.20 11.03
C ALA A 63 -10.57 5.85 11.70
N VAL A 64 -9.54 5.05 11.96
CA VAL A 64 -8.31 5.50 12.61
C VAL A 64 -7.23 5.63 11.53
N PRO A 65 -6.74 6.84 11.23
CA PRO A 65 -5.63 7.00 10.28
C PRO A 65 -4.37 6.32 10.81
N LEU A 66 -3.75 5.50 9.98
CA LEU A 66 -2.53 4.77 10.34
C LEU A 66 -1.31 5.26 9.58
N PHE A 67 -1.49 5.62 8.31
CA PHE A 67 -0.40 6.02 7.43
C PHE A 67 -0.93 6.95 6.35
N ARG A 68 -0.17 7.98 6.05
CA ARG A 68 -0.41 8.84 4.89
C ARG A 68 0.93 9.34 4.38
N GLY A 69 1.29 8.97 3.18
CA GLY A 69 2.56 9.40 2.60
C GLY A 69 2.98 8.55 1.43
N TRP A 70 4.22 8.76 1.00
CA TRP A 70 4.81 8.03 -0.09
C TRP A 70 5.48 6.76 0.40
N MET A 71 5.27 5.67 -0.36
CA MET A 71 6.01 4.43 -0.21
C MET A 71 6.81 4.19 -1.48
N PHE A 72 8.05 3.68 -1.33
CA PHE A 72 8.96 3.43 -2.42
C PHE A 72 9.31 1.95 -2.49
N ALA A 73 9.19 1.37 -3.69
CA ALA A 73 9.44 -0.06 -3.88
C ALA A 73 10.89 -0.43 -3.57
N SER A 74 11.84 0.48 -3.80
CA SER A 74 13.25 0.24 -3.54
C SER A 74 13.62 0.32 -2.05
N SER A 75 12.73 0.84 -1.21
CA SER A 75 13.02 1.07 0.22
C SER A 75 11.82 0.72 1.08
N PRO A 76 11.32 -0.52 1.04
CA PRO A 76 10.12 -0.88 1.76
C PRO A 76 10.26 -0.74 3.28
N ALA A 77 11.46 -0.98 3.81
CA ALA A 77 11.68 -0.91 5.26
C ALA A 77 11.62 0.52 5.80
N ILE A 78 11.79 1.54 4.95
CA ILE A 78 11.81 2.93 5.38
C ILE A 78 10.42 3.55 5.38
N SER A 79 9.59 3.18 4.41
CA SER A 79 8.30 3.85 4.18
C SER A 79 7.10 2.92 4.26
N ALA A 80 7.29 1.67 4.68
CA ALA A 80 6.19 0.73 4.80
C ALA A 80 5.34 1.04 6.05
N LEU A 81 4.04 0.73 5.97
CA LEU A 81 3.21 0.73 7.17
C LEU A 81 3.65 -0.37 8.11
N GLU A 82 3.88 -0.03 9.38
CA GLU A 82 4.07 -0.99 10.44
C GLU A 82 2.87 -0.97 11.37
N HIS A 83 2.22 -2.10 11.52
CA HIS A 83 1.03 -2.28 12.35
C HIS A 83 1.24 -3.56 13.17
N PRO A 84 0.65 -3.71 14.35
CA PRO A 84 0.84 -4.95 15.14
C PRO A 84 0.47 -6.23 14.40
N VAL A 85 -0.49 -6.15 13.47
CA VAL A 85 -0.96 -7.32 12.73
C VAL A 85 -0.50 -7.31 11.27
N TYR A 86 -0.37 -6.14 10.65
CA TYR A 86 -0.11 -6.02 9.23
C TYR A 86 1.09 -5.15 8.91
N ASP A 87 1.88 -5.59 7.92
CA ASP A 87 2.82 -4.72 7.21
C ASP A 87 2.31 -4.53 5.79
N VAL A 88 2.40 -3.31 5.27
CA VAL A 88 2.00 -2.97 3.90
C VAL A 88 3.12 -2.23 3.21
N TRP A 89 3.43 -2.63 1.98
CA TRP A 89 4.42 -1.93 1.17
C TRP A 89 4.05 -2.00 -0.31
N VAL A 90 4.56 -1.03 -1.08
CA VAL A 90 4.37 -1.01 -2.53
C VAL A 90 5.49 -1.81 -3.20
N ILE A 91 5.15 -2.58 -4.23
CA ILE A 91 6.15 -3.31 -5.00
C ILE A 91 6.23 -2.87 -6.45
N ASP A 92 5.17 -2.32 -7.01
CA ASP A 92 5.17 -1.91 -8.42
C ASP A 92 4.05 -0.91 -8.69
N CYS A 93 4.24 -0.14 -9.77
CA CYS A 93 3.18 0.66 -10.39
C CYS A 93 3.05 0.21 -11.84
N ARG A 94 1.83 -0.03 -12.29
CA ARG A 94 1.55 -0.47 -13.66
C ARG A 94 0.67 0.54 -14.37
N ASN A 95 0.92 0.73 -15.66
CA ASN A 95 0.14 1.60 -16.51
C ASN A 95 -0.97 0.83 -17.23
N ASP A 96 -1.60 -0.09 -16.55
CA ASP A 96 -2.76 -0.77 -17.07
C ASP A 96 -4.02 -0.03 -16.65
N ASP A 97 -4.85 0.21 -17.57
CA ASP A 97 -6.10 0.92 -17.31
C ASP A 97 -7.23 0.00 -16.96
#